data_7209398c33ff55c3e2a787f1ca4f25fd
#
_entry.id   7209398c33ff55c3e2a787f1ca4f25fd
#
_cell.length_a   1.000
_cell.length_b   1.000
_cell.length_c   1.000
_cell.angle_alpha   90.00
_cell.angle_beta   90.00
_cell.angle_gamma   90.00
#
_symmetry.space_group_name_H-M   'P 1'
#
loop_
_entity.id
_entity.type
_entity.pdbx_description
1 polymer ?
#
loop_
_entity_poly.entity_id
_entity_poly.type
_entity_poly.pdbx_seq_one_letter_code
_entity_poly.pdbx_strand_id
1 'polypeptide(L)'
;MLRTRYPAAHPVTLLAPDRVTTLGDAERDVGSSQFLVLAPLEPFADLASLDTVTRIAERLRAPDGCPWDREQTHASLRPHLLEEAYEALAALDSGDPARLRDELGDLLLQIALHAEIARQEGTFDANEVARRLNEKLIRRHPHVFAGKEIAGGDLLAQWEQIKRDEQGDGPKSLLGGVPRELPALFAAERMLERAARVKIEPPRLDLPLDIDDQDFLGELLFDVVAAARESGFDAETALRAANERFAAHVARVESRAAKDGRSLESYAPDEMRRLWDETA
;
A
#
# COMPACT_ATOMS: atom_id res chain seq x y z
N MET A 1 3.57 -21.95 18.73
CA MET A 1 3.16 -20.54 18.79
C MET A 1 3.71 -19.80 20.01
N LEU A 2 3.57 -20.28 21.24
CA LEU A 2 4.13 -19.60 22.43
C LEU A 2 5.67 -19.49 22.39
N ARG A 3 6.38 -20.52 21.92
CA ARG A 3 7.86 -20.57 21.85
C ARG A 3 8.48 -19.57 20.86
N THR A 4 7.73 -19.08 19.90
CA THR A 4 8.21 -18.05 18.98
C THR A 4 8.25 -16.65 19.61
N ARG A 5 7.47 -16.44 20.67
CA ARG A 5 7.33 -15.17 21.36
C ARG A 5 7.98 -15.15 22.74
N TYR A 6 7.88 -16.26 23.49
CA TYR A 6 8.34 -16.35 24.88
C TYR A 6 9.55 -17.29 25.00
N PRO A 7 10.64 -16.87 25.69
CA PRO A 7 11.76 -17.75 25.98
C PRO A 7 11.34 -18.99 26.78
N ALA A 8 12.08 -20.11 26.65
CA ALA A 8 11.79 -21.32 27.39
C ALA A 8 11.82 -21.13 28.93
N ALA A 9 12.66 -20.22 29.41
CA ALA A 9 12.78 -19.88 30.82
C ALA A 9 11.72 -18.89 31.32
N HIS A 10 10.80 -18.43 30.43
CA HIS A 10 9.78 -17.45 30.83
C HIS A 10 8.88 -18.03 31.94
N PRO A 11 8.60 -17.25 33.03
CA PRO A 11 7.77 -17.70 34.10
C PRO A 11 6.32 -17.89 33.70
N VAL A 12 5.73 -18.99 34.12
CA VAL A 12 4.35 -19.36 33.81
C VAL A 12 3.67 -19.81 35.09
N THR A 13 2.43 -19.40 35.32
CA THR A 13 1.60 -19.88 36.41
C THR A 13 0.59 -20.88 35.88
N LEU A 14 0.60 -22.10 36.43
CA LEU A 14 -0.42 -23.12 36.21
C LEU A 14 -1.51 -22.97 37.28
N LEU A 15 -2.78 -22.82 36.88
CA LEU A 15 -3.88 -22.59 37.83
C LEU A 15 -4.47 -23.86 38.43
N ALA A 16 -4.08 -25.05 37.95
CA ALA A 16 -4.51 -26.30 38.54
C ALA A 16 -3.49 -27.41 38.25
N PRO A 17 -2.64 -27.83 39.22
CA PRO A 17 -2.41 -27.22 40.53
C PRO A 17 -1.77 -25.85 40.43
N ASP A 18 -2.05 -24.94 41.37
CA ASP A 18 -1.50 -23.60 41.43
C ASP A 18 0.01 -23.68 41.75
N ARG A 19 0.81 -23.41 40.70
CA ARG A 19 2.28 -23.35 40.80
C ARG A 19 2.92 -22.48 39.75
N VAL A 20 4.01 -21.86 40.10
CA VAL A 20 4.87 -21.13 39.13
C VAL A 20 5.93 -22.09 38.59
N THR A 21 6.13 -22.08 37.28
CA THR A 21 7.14 -22.90 36.60
C THR A 21 7.67 -22.11 35.39
N THR A 22 8.53 -22.72 34.57
CA THR A 22 8.96 -22.14 33.32
C THR A 22 8.09 -22.61 32.16
N LEU A 23 8.02 -21.86 31.06
CA LEU A 23 7.30 -22.29 29.85
C LEU A 23 7.84 -23.63 29.33
N GLY A 24 9.17 -23.83 29.40
CA GLY A 24 9.80 -25.10 28.99
C GLY A 24 9.41 -26.30 29.82
N ASP A 25 9.18 -26.13 31.13
CA ASP A 25 8.74 -27.20 32.03
C ASP A 25 7.22 -27.42 31.91
N ALA A 26 6.45 -26.34 31.79
CA ALA A 26 5.01 -26.41 31.60
C ALA A 26 4.61 -27.23 30.36
N GLU A 27 5.34 -27.14 29.27
CA GLU A 27 5.08 -27.91 28.03
C GLU A 27 5.22 -29.46 28.27
N ARG A 28 6.06 -29.85 29.21
CA ARG A 28 6.22 -31.29 29.60
C ARG A 28 5.10 -31.76 30.52
N ASP A 29 4.51 -30.85 31.29
CA ASP A 29 3.55 -31.15 32.35
C ASP A 29 2.08 -30.89 31.99
N VAL A 30 1.77 -30.40 30.78
CA VAL A 30 0.44 -29.93 30.34
C VAL A 30 -0.66 -31.03 30.36
N GLY A 31 -0.34 -32.28 30.67
CA GLY A 31 -1.35 -33.35 30.69
C GLY A 31 -2.48 -33.21 31.70
N SER A 32 -2.40 -32.31 32.69
CA SER A 32 -3.37 -32.18 33.79
C SER A 32 -3.84 -30.73 34.10
N SER A 33 -3.25 -29.72 33.50
CA SER A 33 -3.58 -28.32 33.81
C SER A 33 -4.53 -27.72 32.76
N GLN A 34 -5.61 -27.09 33.25
CA GLN A 34 -6.63 -26.52 32.36
C GLN A 34 -6.34 -25.08 31.96
N PHE A 35 -5.51 -24.34 32.70
CA PHE A 35 -5.21 -22.94 32.45
C PHE A 35 -3.74 -22.63 32.71
N LEU A 36 -3.18 -21.79 31.84
CA LEU A 36 -1.82 -21.32 31.86
C LEU A 36 -1.82 -19.78 31.79
N VAL A 37 -1.26 -19.13 32.81
CA VAL A 37 -1.10 -17.68 32.85
C VAL A 37 0.34 -17.37 32.57
N LEU A 38 0.57 -16.60 31.49
CA LEU A 38 1.88 -16.06 31.12
C LEU A 38 2.03 -14.65 31.68
N ALA A 39 3.11 -14.40 32.39
CA ALA A 39 3.47 -13.04 32.75
C ALA A 39 3.74 -12.23 31.47
N PRO A 40 3.42 -10.92 31.43
CA PRO A 40 3.85 -10.06 30.34
C PRO A 40 5.36 -10.09 30.20
N LEU A 41 5.86 -10.00 28.95
CA LEU A 41 7.27 -9.74 28.73
C LEU A 41 7.58 -8.27 29.07
N GLU A 42 8.82 -8.01 29.53
CA GLU A 42 9.33 -6.65 29.63
C GLU A 42 9.22 -5.96 28.23
N PRO A 43 8.96 -4.65 28.16
CA PRO A 43 8.59 -3.98 26.93
C PRO A 43 9.52 -4.24 25.73
N PHE A 44 10.82 -4.38 25.96
CA PHE A 44 11.83 -4.61 24.89
C PHE A 44 12.31 -6.08 24.83
N ALA A 45 11.73 -6.99 25.62
CA ALA A 45 12.05 -8.41 25.58
C ALA A 45 11.18 -9.20 24.59
N ASP A 46 10.05 -8.67 24.16
CA ASP A 46 9.17 -9.26 23.14
C ASP A 46 9.57 -8.80 21.73
N LEU A 47 10.72 -9.27 21.26
CA LEU A 47 11.27 -8.89 19.95
C LEU A 47 10.45 -9.41 18.75
N ALA A 48 9.46 -10.25 18.96
CA ALA A 48 8.58 -10.76 17.90
C ALA A 48 7.23 -10.01 17.81
N SER A 49 7.04 -8.95 18.60
CA SER A 49 5.81 -8.18 18.62
C SER A 49 5.90 -6.93 17.75
N LEU A 50 4.88 -6.72 16.91
CA LEU A 50 4.73 -5.45 16.16
C LEU A 50 4.53 -4.25 17.08
N ASP A 51 3.92 -4.44 18.27
CA ASP A 51 3.79 -3.39 19.30
C ASP A 51 5.17 -2.94 19.83
N THR A 52 6.13 -3.85 19.90
CA THR A 52 7.49 -3.50 20.32
C THR A 52 8.18 -2.56 19.32
N VAL A 53 7.91 -2.67 18.02
CA VAL A 53 8.47 -1.74 17.01
C VAL A 53 8.01 -0.32 17.29
N THR A 54 6.73 -0.11 17.60
CA THR A 54 6.21 1.23 17.94
C THR A 54 6.80 1.77 19.22
N ARG A 55 7.00 0.93 20.25
CA ARG A 55 7.67 1.30 21.50
C ARG A 55 9.16 1.64 21.30
N ILE A 56 9.83 0.95 20.39
CA ILE A 56 11.22 1.28 20.03
C ILE A 56 11.26 2.66 19.36
N ALA A 57 10.39 2.96 18.40
CA ALA A 57 10.30 4.27 17.76
C ALA A 57 10.02 5.39 18.79
N GLU A 58 9.09 5.16 19.74
CA GLU A 58 8.82 6.06 20.86
C GLU A 58 10.07 6.28 21.73
N ARG A 59 10.81 5.22 22.05
CA ARG A 59 12.03 5.30 22.86
C ARG A 59 13.17 6.01 22.13
N LEU A 60 13.34 5.78 20.82
CA LEU A 60 14.33 6.45 20.00
C LEU A 60 14.07 7.97 19.95
N ARG A 61 12.82 8.39 19.91
CA ARG A 61 12.40 9.79 19.84
C ARG A 61 12.14 10.44 21.21
N ALA A 62 12.34 9.72 22.32
CA ALA A 62 12.22 10.28 23.67
C ALA A 62 13.28 11.39 23.92
N PRO A 63 13.08 12.30 24.89
CA PRO A 63 14.02 13.41 25.18
C PRO A 63 15.47 12.96 25.42
N ASP A 64 15.67 11.76 25.95
CA ASP A 64 16.95 11.09 26.18
C ASP A 64 17.21 9.95 25.18
N GLY A 65 16.52 9.94 24.06
CA GLY A 65 16.65 8.96 22.98
C GLY A 65 17.77 9.32 21.99
N CYS A 66 17.68 8.76 20.78
CA CYS A 66 18.65 8.99 19.71
C CYS A 66 18.56 10.44 19.17
N PRO A 67 19.63 11.23 19.18
CA PRO A 67 19.60 12.59 18.65
C PRO A 67 19.15 12.69 17.20
N TRP A 68 19.59 11.74 16.35
CA TRP A 68 19.24 11.71 14.94
C TRP A 68 17.73 11.46 14.72
N ASP A 69 17.17 10.45 15.41
CA ASP A 69 15.73 10.13 15.30
C ASP A 69 14.84 11.27 15.81
N ARG A 70 15.28 11.97 16.84
CA ARG A 70 14.54 13.11 17.43
C ARG A 70 14.42 14.31 16.49
N GLU A 71 15.41 14.53 15.62
CA GLU A 71 15.44 15.62 14.66
C GLU A 71 14.59 15.31 13.41
N GLN A 72 14.19 14.04 13.21
CA GLN A 72 13.43 13.67 12.02
C GLN A 72 12.01 14.26 12.03
N THR A 73 11.58 14.62 10.83
CA THR A 73 10.23 15.10 10.52
C THR A 73 9.61 14.20 9.43
N HIS A 74 8.32 14.33 9.18
CA HIS A 74 7.68 13.68 8.03
C HIS A 74 8.38 13.99 6.71
N ALA A 75 8.87 15.22 6.54
CA ALA A 75 9.55 15.66 5.32
C ALA A 75 10.96 15.07 5.20
N SER A 76 11.75 15.02 6.29
CA SER A 76 13.10 14.47 6.26
C SER A 76 13.13 12.96 6.06
N LEU A 77 12.12 12.21 6.54
CA LEU A 77 12.00 10.77 6.36
C LEU A 77 11.43 10.36 4.99
N ARG A 78 10.90 11.30 4.20
CA ARG A 78 10.34 11.00 2.88
C ARG A 78 11.32 10.28 1.92
N PRO A 79 12.60 10.69 1.79
CA PRO A 79 13.57 9.96 0.98
C PRO A 79 13.80 8.53 1.48
N HIS A 80 13.91 8.33 2.78
CA HIS A 80 14.12 7.01 3.38
C HIS A 80 12.93 6.07 3.13
N LEU A 81 11.70 6.54 3.32
CA LEU A 81 10.51 5.73 2.99
C LEU A 81 10.49 5.28 1.52
N LEU A 82 10.96 6.13 0.60
CA LEU A 82 11.06 5.79 -0.82
C LEU A 82 12.18 4.77 -1.08
N GLU A 83 13.34 4.95 -0.44
CA GLU A 83 14.48 4.04 -0.51
C GLU A 83 14.10 2.64 -0.04
N GLU A 84 13.56 2.49 1.17
CA GLU A 84 13.09 1.21 1.72
C GLU A 84 12.02 0.54 0.83
N ALA A 85 11.14 1.34 0.21
CA ALA A 85 10.17 0.79 -0.73
C ALA A 85 10.82 0.18 -1.97
N TYR A 86 11.87 0.81 -2.52
CA TYR A 86 12.61 0.27 -3.67
C TYR A 86 13.51 -0.91 -3.28
N GLU A 87 14.08 -0.93 -2.07
CA GLU A 87 14.85 -2.06 -1.57
C GLU A 87 13.96 -3.29 -1.36
N ALA A 88 12.76 -3.10 -0.82
CA ALA A 88 11.75 -4.16 -0.74
C ALA A 88 11.35 -4.70 -2.12
N LEU A 89 11.20 -3.83 -3.15
CA LEU A 89 10.94 -4.26 -4.52
C LEU A 89 12.13 -5.08 -5.08
N ALA A 90 13.35 -4.61 -4.89
CA ALA A 90 14.55 -5.33 -5.32
C ALA A 90 14.72 -6.70 -4.60
N ALA A 91 14.30 -6.78 -3.34
CA ALA A 91 14.27 -8.04 -2.60
C ALA A 91 13.22 -9.01 -3.16
N LEU A 92 12.03 -8.51 -3.54
CA LEU A 92 11.01 -9.30 -4.23
C LEU A 92 11.52 -9.84 -5.58
N ASP A 93 12.16 -9.00 -6.39
CA ASP A 93 12.71 -9.39 -7.69
C ASP A 93 13.82 -10.44 -7.56
N SER A 94 14.62 -10.38 -6.50
CA SER A 94 15.69 -11.36 -6.23
C SER A 94 15.15 -12.73 -5.82
N GLY A 95 13.89 -12.83 -5.35
CA GLY A 95 13.30 -14.05 -4.81
C GLY A 95 13.94 -14.52 -3.50
N ASP A 96 14.76 -13.68 -2.83
CA ASP A 96 15.38 -14.00 -1.54
C ASP A 96 14.44 -13.65 -0.36
N PRO A 97 13.85 -14.65 0.32
CA PRO A 97 12.92 -14.40 1.41
C PRO A 97 13.58 -13.81 2.66
N ALA A 98 14.88 -14.01 2.86
CA ALA A 98 15.60 -13.45 4.00
C ALA A 98 15.79 -11.94 3.80
N ARG A 99 16.23 -11.55 2.62
CA ARG A 99 16.34 -10.14 2.24
C ARG A 99 14.98 -9.44 2.30
N LEU A 100 13.93 -10.04 1.70
CA LEU A 100 12.59 -9.46 1.73
C LEU A 100 12.08 -9.25 3.14
N ARG A 101 12.35 -10.19 4.07
CA ARG A 101 11.98 -10.04 5.48
C ARG A 101 12.64 -8.83 6.11
N ASP A 102 13.92 -8.61 5.81
CA ASP A 102 14.70 -7.53 6.39
C ASP A 102 14.20 -6.17 5.86
N GLU A 103 14.00 -6.02 4.55
CA GLU A 103 13.47 -4.79 3.93
C GLU A 103 12.01 -4.47 4.37
N LEU A 104 11.18 -5.49 4.59
CA LEU A 104 9.84 -5.29 5.17
C LEU A 104 9.93 -4.79 6.63
N GLY A 105 10.99 -5.16 7.36
CA GLY A 105 11.29 -4.63 8.69
C GLY A 105 11.61 -3.13 8.63
N ASP A 106 12.41 -2.70 7.68
CA ASP A 106 12.81 -1.30 7.50
C ASP A 106 11.62 -0.43 7.05
N LEU A 107 10.77 -0.92 6.16
CA LEU A 107 9.48 -0.29 5.86
C LEU A 107 8.58 -0.15 7.11
N LEU A 108 8.54 -1.17 7.97
CA LEU A 108 7.77 -1.12 9.21
C LEU A 108 8.32 -0.08 10.18
N LEU A 109 9.66 0.09 10.24
CA LEU A 109 10.30 1.14 11.01
C LEU A 109 9.88 2.54 10.51
N GLN A 110 9.84 2.77 9.18
CA GLN A 110 9.38 4.04 8.62
C GLN A 110 7.94 4.35 9.05
N ILE A 111 7.05 3.34 9.03
CA ILE A 111 5.66 3.51 9.49
C ILE A 111 5.63 3.87 10.98
N ALA A 112 6.42 3.20 11.82
CA ALA A 112 6.46 3.45 13.26
C ALA A 112 7.01 4.85 13.59
N LEU A 113 8.07 5.30 12.90
CA LEU A 113 8.64 6.64 13.07
C LEU A 113 7.65 7.73 12.66
N HIS A 114 6.98 7.57 11.51
CA HIS A 114 5.94 8.50 11.08
C HIS A 114 4.76 8.57 12.06
N ALA A 115 4.33 7.43 12.59
CA ALA A 115 3.25 7.37 13.58
C ALA A 115 3.65 8.04 14.91
N GLU A 116 4.92 7.89 15.32
CA GLU A 116 5.43 8.52 16.54
C GLU A 116 5.59 10.04 16.37
N ILE A 117 6.04 10.52 15.19
CA ILE A 117 6.07 11.95 14.87
C ILE A 117 4.65 12.53 14.98
N ALA A 118 3.68 11.89 14.34
CA ALA A 118 2.28 12.32 14.37
C ALA A 118 1.70 12.34 15.78
N ARG A 119 2.06 11.37 16.65
CA ARG A 119 1.68 11.33 18.06
C ARG A 119 2.25 12.52 18.82
N GLN A 120 3.51 12.87 18.57
CA GLN A 120 4.17 14.05 19.18
C GLN A 120 3.53 15.36 18.70
N GLU A 121 3.06 15.42 17.47
CA GLU A 121 2.31 16.54 16.89
C GLU A 121 0.83 16.60 17.36
N GLY A 122 0.33 15.55 18.03
CA GLY A 122 -1.04 15.46 18.52
C GLY A 122 -2.08 15.21 17.43
N THR A 123 -1.69 14.61 16.29
CA THR A 123 -2.58 14.35 15.14
C THR A 123 -3.17 12.94 15.16
N PHE A 124 -2.34 11.90 15.17
CA PHE A 124 -2.71 10.48 15.28
C PHE A 124 -1.55 9.66 15.83
N ASP A 125 -1.79 8.37 16.14
CA ASP A 125 -0.76 7.42 16.60
C ASP A 125 -0.79 6.11 15.81
N ALA A 126 0.10 5.18 16.15
CA ALA A 126 0.18 3.85 15.52
C ALA A 126 -1.12 3.03 15.69
N ASN A 127 -1.84 3.20 16.81
CA ASN A 127 -3.11 2.50 17.05
C ASN A 127 -4.20 3.03 16.11
N GLU A 128 -4.21 4.34 15.85
CA GLU A 128 -5.14 4.94 14.89
C GLU A 128 -4.86 4.46 13.46
N VAL A 129 -3.57 4.37 13.06
CA VAL A 129 -3.15 3.80 11.77
C VAL A 129 -3.66 2.36 11.64
N ALA A 130 -3.39 1.52 12.66
CA ALA A 130 -3.83 0.13 12.67
C ALA A 130 -5.36 0.01 12.64
N ARG A 131 -6.08 0.81 13.45
CA ARG A 131 -7.54 0.81 13.50
C ARG A 131 -8.14 1.16 12.14
N ARG A 132 -7.69 2.23 11.50
CA ARG A 132 -8.17 2.65 10.18
C ARG A 132 -7.93 1.59 9.11
N LEU A 133 -6.76 0.92 9.15
CA LEU A 133 -6.48 -0.19 8.26
C LEU A 133 -7.43 -1.37 8.50
N ASN A 134 -7.58 -1.80 9.75
CA ASN A 134 -8.41 -2.93 10.13
C ASN A 134 -9.89 -2.71 9.77
N GLU A 135 -10.44 -1.56 10.11
CA GLU A 135 -11.81 -1.18 9.74
C GLU A 135 -12.01 -1.23 8.22
N LYS A 136 -11.06 -0.69 7.47
CA LYS A 136 -11.07 -0.72 6.00
C LYS A 136 -11.03 -2.15 5.46
N LEU A 137 -10.14 -3.02 5.97
CA LEU A 137 -10.00 -4.40 5.50
C LEU A 137 -11.24 -5.23 5.83
N ILE A 138 -11.77 -5.14 7.05
CA ILE A 138 -12.98 -5.85 7.47
C ILE A 138 -14.17 -5.43 6.60
N ARG A 139 -14.35 -4.13 6.39
CA ARG A 139 -15.45 -3.59 5.60
C ARG A 139 -15.36 -4.00 4.12
N ARG A 140 -14.16 -4.05 3.54
CA ARG A 140 -13.94 -4.39 2.12
C ARG A 140 -13.95 -5.89 1.83
N HIS A 141 -13.94 -6.75 2.86
CA HIS A 141 -13.97 -8.20 2.71
C HIS A 141 -15.18 -8.82 3.44
N PRO A 142 -16.43 -8.39 3.13
CA PRO A 142 -17.62 -8.89 3.81
C PRO A 142 -17.85 -10.38 3.57
N HIS A 143 -17.32 -10.94 2.50
CA HIS A 143 -17.33 -12.37 2.22
C HIS A 143 -16.45 -13.17 3.20
N VAL A 144 -15.42 -12.56 3.79
CA VAL A 144 -14.55 -13.20 4.80
C VAL A 144 -15.07 -12.94 6.19
N PHE A 145 -15.43 -11.70 6.52
CA PHE A 145 -15.71 -11.28 7.90
C PHE A 145 -17.20 -11.23 8.26
N ALA A 146 -18.12 -11.21 7.27
CA ALA A 146 -19.56 -11.10 7.50
C ALA A 146 -20.39 -12.20 6.81
N GLY A 147 -19.78 -13.23 6.26
CA GLY A 147 -20.46 -14.35 5.60
C GLY A 147 -21.33 -13.96 4.39
N LYS A 148 -21.08 -12.80 3.77
CA LYS A 148 -21.81 -12.37 2.57
C LYS A 148 -21.28 -13.12 1.35
N GLU A 149 -22.19 -13.63 0.52
CA GLU A 149 -21.81 -14.24 -0.76
C GLU A 149 -21.27 -13.19 -1.73
N ILE A 150 -20.35 -13.63 -2.61
CA ILE A 150 -19.83 -12.81 -3.68
C ILE A 150 -20.89 -12.71 -4.79
N ALA A 151 -21.47 -11.54 -4.97
CA ALA A 151 -22.49 -11.30 -5.96
C ALA A 151 -21.95 -11.56 -7.38
N GLY A 152 -22.55 -12.50 -8.12
CA GLY A 152 -22.16 -12.82 -9.50
C GLY A 152 -20.78 -13.46 -9.67
N GLY A 153 -20.09 -13.83 -8.59
CA GLY A 153 -18.75 -14.45 -8.67
C GLY A 153 -17.62 -13.47 -8.98
N ASP A 154 -17.89 -12.18 -9.16
CA ASP A 154 -16.88 -11.14 -9.44
C ASP A 154 -16.49 -10.36 -8.17
N LEU A 155 -15.41 -10.85 -7.55
CA LEU A 155 -14.83 -10.24 -6.35
C LEU A 155 -14.31 -8.81 -6.60
N LEU A 156 -13.76 -8.57 -7.80
CA LEU A 156 -13.20 -7.26 -8.16
C LEU A 156 -14.31 -6.21 -8.29
N ALA A 157 -15.41 -6.55 -8.94
CA ALA A 157 -16.57 -5.66 -9.09
C ALA A 157 -17.19 -5.32 -7.72
N GLN A 158 -17.33 -6.32 -6.83
CA GLN A 158 -17.81 -6.10 -5.47
C GLN A 158 -16.89 -5.15 -4.67
N TRP A 159 -15.59 -5.35 -4.76
CA TRP A 159 -14.59 -4.54 -4.08
C TRP A 159 -14.59 -3.08 -4.58
N GLU A 160 -14.71 -2.89 -5.91
CA GLU A 160 -14.82 -1.56 -6.51
C GLU A 160 -16.14 -0.87 -6.13
N GLN A 161 -17.24 -1.62 -6.01
CA GLN A 161 -18.51 -1.07 -5.52
C GLN A 161 -18.38 -0.57 -4.07
N ILE A 162 -17.79 -1.38 -3.19
CA ILE A 162 -17.56 -0.98 -1.79
C ILE A 162 -16.67 0.26 -1.71
N LYS A 163 -15.62 0.34 -2.54
CA LYS A 163 -14.79 1.54 -2.64
C LYS A 163 -15.56 2.79 -3.09
N ARG A 164 -16.48 2.61 -4.04
CA ARG A 164 -17.35 3.70 -4.50
C ARG A 164 -18.25 4.22 -3.37
N ASP A 165 -18.84 3.31 -2.63
CA ASP A 165 -19.73 3.65 -1.52
C ASP A 165 -19.00 4.38 -0.37
N GLU A 166 -17.72 4.04 -0.15
CA GLU A 166 -16.86 4.68 0.86
C GLU A 166 -16.55 6.15 0.55
N GLN A 167 -16.50 6.52 -0.72
CA GLN A 167 -16.06 7.85 -1.14
C GLN A 167 -17.15 8.92 -1.16
N GLY A 168 -18.42 8.57 -0.79
CA GLY A 168 -19.56 9.50 -0.75
C GLY A 168 -20.12 9.85 -2.13
N ASP A 169 -21.22 10.65 -2.16
CA ASP A 169 -22.02 10.95 -3.34
C ASP A 169 -21.48 12.09 -4.24
N GLY A 170 -20.24 12.52 -4.05
CA GLY A 170 -19.62 13.55 -4.90
C GLY A 170 -19.27 13.05 -6.31
N PRO A 171 -19.23 13.92 -7.33
CA PRO A 171 -18.73 13.57 -8.66
C PRO A 171 -17.30 13.08 -8.56
N LYS A 172 -17.08 11.80 -8.86
CA LYS A 172 -15.80 11.12 -8.70
C LYS A 172 -15.04 11.21 -10.00
N SER A 173 -13.90 11.88 -9.99
CA SER A 173 -12.98 11.81 -11.11
C SER A 173 -12.49 10.38 -11.29
N LEU A 174 -12.58 9.86 -12.50
CA LEU A 174 -12.11 8.54 -12.89
C LEU A 174 -10.63 8.33 -12.50
N LEU A 175 -9.82 9.36 -12.66
CA LEU A 175 -8.37 9.34 -12.40
C LEU A 175 -7.99 9.93 -11.03
N GLY A 176 -8.94 10.47 -10.25
CA GLY A 176 -8.68 11.18 -9.00
C GLY A 176 -8.00 10.38 -7.88
N GLY A 177 -7.93 9.07 -8.01
CA GLY A 177 -7.21 8.20 -7.05
C GLY A 177 -5.85 7.71 -7.56
N VAL A 178 -5.26 8.34 -8.60
CA VAL A 178 -3.88 8.09 -9.03
C VAL A 178 -3.01 9.20 -8.44
N PRO A 179 -2.11 8.89 -7.49
CA PRO A 179 -1.22 9.91 -6.91
C PRO A 179 -0.33 10.55 -7.98
N ARG A 180 -0.13 11.86 -7.89
CA ARG A 180 0.70 12.61 -8.86
C ARG A 180 2.19 12.35 -8.69
N GLU A 181 2.57 11.86 -7.52
CA GLU A 181 3.95 11.59 -7.11
C GLU A 181 4.47 10.23 -7.59
N LEU A 182 3.63 9.39 -8.20
CA LEU A 182 4.06 8.12 -8.76
C LEU A 182 5.07 8.32 -9.90
N PRO A 183 6.01 7.37 -10.11
CA PRO A 183 6.81 7.30 -11.33
C PRO A 183 5.91 7.35 -12.57
N ALA A 184 6.32 8.10 -13.60
CA ALA A 184 5.42 8.46 -14.71
C ALA A 184 4.93 7.23 -15.49
N LEU A 185 5.77 6.18 -15.66
CA LEU A 185 5.35 4.93 -16.29
C LEU A 185 4.26 4.23 -15.47
N PHE A 186 4.44 4.12 -14.16
CA PHE A 186 3.47 3.49 -13.28
C PHE A 186 2.16 4.30 -13.20
N ALA A 187 2.25 5.63 -13.18
CA ALA A 187 1.09 6.51 -13.25
C ALA A 187 0.31 6.31 -14.56
N ALA A 188 1.03 6.23 -15.71
CA ALA A 188 0.42 5.97 -17.01
C ALA A 188 -0.34 4.65 -17.03
N GLU A 189 0.28 3.57 -16.55
CA GLU A 189 -0.36 2.25 -16.45
C GLU A 189 -1.67 2.31 -15.65
N ARG A 190 -1.63 2.93 -14.45
CA ARG A 190 -2.82 3.08 -13.59
C ARG A 190 -3.93 3.93 -14.24
N MET A 191 -3.56 4.99 -14.96
CA MET A 191 -4.53 5.83 -15.69
C MET A 191 -5.19 5.05 -16.83
N LEU A 192 -4.40 4.34 -17.63
CA LEU A 192 -4.89 3.55 -18.76
C LEU A 192 -5.80 2.39 -18.30
N GLU A 193 -5.42 1.68 -17.22
CA GLU A 193 -6.26 0.66 -16.61
C GLU A 193 -7.65 1.19 -16.22
N ARG A 194 -7.71 2.38 -15.62
CA ARG A 194 -8.99 3.00 -15.24
C ARG A 194 -9.80 3.47 -16.44
N ALA A 195 -9.12 4.10 -17.42
CA ALA A 195 -9.74 4.57 -18.65
C ALA A 195 -10.38 3.42 -19.46
N ALA A 196 -9.69 2.29 -19.54
CA ALA A 196 -10.20 1.09 -20.24
C ALA A 196 -11.52 0.56 -19.66
N ARG A 197 -11.75 0.69 -18.36
CA ARG A 197 -13.00 0.27 -17.68
C ARG A 197 -14.23 1.00 -18.21
N VAL A 198 -14.05 2.24 -18.66
CA VAL A 198 -15.10 3.08 -19.25
C VAL A 198 -14.92 3.24 -20.76
N LYS A 199 -14.13 2.37 -21.38
CA LYS A 199 -13.91 2.31 -22.83
C LYS A 199 -13.27 3.56 -23.42
N ILE A 200 -12.53 4.33 -22.62
CA ILE A 200 -11.69 5.42 -23.10
C ILE A 200 -10.39 4.82 -23.63
N GLU A 201 -10.17 4.95 -24.94
CA GLU A 201 -8.94 4.56 -25.62
C GLU A 201 -8.19 5.84 -26.03
N PRO A 202 -7.01 6.13 -25.45
CA PRO A 202 -6.24 7.30 -25.86
C PRO A 202 -5.74 7.11 -27.31
N PRO A 203 -5.60 8.21 -28.07
CA PRO A 203 -5.00 8.14 -29.40
C PRO A 203 -3.57 7.62 -29.28
N ARG A 204 -3.23 6.61 -30.10
CA ARG A 204 -1.87 6.08 -30.21
C ARG A 204 -1.17 6.73 -31.39
N LEU A 205 0.12 6.90 -31.26
CA LEU A 205 0.95 7.20 -32.42
C LEU A 205 0.87 6.00 -33.37
N ASP A 206 0.72 6.27 -34.67
CA ASP A 206 0.73 5.24 -35.70
C ASP A 206 2.18 4.77 -35.94
N LEU A 207 2.73 4.13 -34.92
CA LEU A 207 4.05 3.50 -34.95
C LEU A 207 3.83 1.99 -35.02
N PRO A 208 4.46 1.28 -35.95
CA PRO A 208 4.38 -0.18 -36.02
C PRO A 208 5.25 -0.77 -34.89
N LEU A 209 4.80 -0.58 -33.64
CA LEU A 209 5.42 -1.20 -32.47
C LEU A 209 4.80 -2.58 -32.27
N ASP A 210 5.51 -3.59 -32.73
CA ASP A 210 5.23 -4.97 -32.39
C ASP A 210 6.12 -5.32 -31.19
N ILE A 211 5.51 -5.49 -30.01
CA ILE A 211 6.20 -5.77 -28.76
C ILE A 211 6.04 -7.25 -28.46
N ASP A 212 7.04 -8.04 -28.86
CA ASP A 212 7.00 -9.49 -28.82
C ASP A 212 7.32 -10.06 -27.42
N ASP A 213 8.18 -9.38 -26.67
CA ASP A 213 8.57 -9.83 -25.33
C ASP A 213 8.98 -8.67 -24.41
N GLN A 214 9.24 -9.02 -23.14
CA GLN A 214 9.60 -8.08 -22.08
C GLN A 214 10.99 -7.45 -22.30
N ASP A 215 11.94 -8.20 -22.84
CA ASP A 215 13.32 -7.73 -23.03
C ASP A 215 13.34 -6.68 -24.13
N PHE A 216 12.66 -6.94 -25.26
CA PHE A 216 12.49 -5.96 -26.34
C PHE A 216 11.80 -4.68 -25.86
N LEU A 217 10.75 -4.80 -25.03
CA LEU A 217 10.11 -3.62 -24.45
C LEU A 217 11.08 -2.82 -23.58
N GLY A 218 11.91 -3.51 -22.77
CA GLY A 218 12.95 -2.89 -21.95
C GLY A 218 13.96 -2.12 -22.77
N GLU A 219 14.49 -2.73 -23.85
CA GLU A 219 15.42 -2.09 -24.78
C GLU A 219 14.80 -0.88 -25.46
N LEU A 220 13.58 -1.00 -25.96
CA LEU A 220 12.85 0.12 -26.59
C LEU A 220 12.67 1.30 -25.62
N LEU A 221 12.28 1.05 -24.39
CA LEU A 221 12.14 2.09 -23.37
C LEU A 221 13.47 2.74 -23.04
N PHE A 222 14.56 1.95 -22.97
CA PHE A 222 15.90 2.44 -22.74
C PHE A 222 16.36 3.35 -23.90
N ASP A 223 16.14 2.93 -25.15
CA ASP A 223 16.48 3.73 -26.34
C ASP A 223 15.69 5.04 -26.40
N VAL A 224 14.40 5.03 -26.02
CA VAL A 224 13.60 6.26 -25.91
C VAL A 224 14.20 7.21 -24.86
N VAL A 225 14.63 6.69 -23.72
CA VAL A 225 15.29 7.50 -22.67
C VAL A 225 16.62 8.05 -23.15
N ALA A 226 17.42 7.23 -23.88
CA ALA A 226 18.70 7.65 -24.44
C ALA A 226 18.51 8.78 -25.46
N ALA A 227 17.56 8.62 -26.40
CA ALA A 227 17.24 9.65 -27.41
C ALA A 227 16.72 10.95 -26.77
N ALA A 228 15.88 10.85 -25.73
CA ALA A 228 15.43 12.00 -24.98
C ALA A 228 16.60 12.78 -24.36
N ARG A 229 17.53 12.05 -23.73
CA ARG A 229 18.74 12.64 -23.12
C ARG A 229 19.63 13.32 -24.15
N GLU A 230 19.88 12.70 -25.30
CA GLU A 230 20.68 13.30 -26.40
C GLU A 230 20.04 14.57 -26.92
N SER A 231 18.70 14.64 -26.92
CA SER A 231 17.92 15.80 -27.32
C SER A 231 17.77 16.86 -26.22
N GLY A 232 18.34 16.64 -25.03
CA GLY A 232 18.27 17.56 -23.91
C GLY A 232 16.92 17.52 -23.14
N PHE A 233 16.12 16.48 -23.31
CA PHE A 233 14.85 16.28 -22.60
C PHE A 233 14.98 15.27 -21.47
N ASP A 234 14.20 15.48 -20.41
CA ASP A 234 13.99 14.52 -19.33
C ASP A 234 12.77 13.63 -19.63
N ALA A 235 12.99 12.32 -19.80
CA ALA A 235 11.95 11.38 -20.21
C ALA A 235 10.84 11.20 -19.15
N GLU A 236 11.22 11.19 -17.86
CA GLU A 236 10.25 11.08 -16.75
C GLU A 236 9.33 12.31 -16.71
N THR A 237 9.91 13.51 -16.82
CA THR A 237 9.16 14.77 -16.87
C THR A 237 8.28 14.84 -18.12
N ALA A 238 8.78 14.40 -19.28
CA ALA A 238 8.03 14.39 -20.52
C ALA A 238 6.81 13.44 -20.44
N LEU A 239 6.99 12.24 -19.91
CA LEU A 239 5.89 11.28 -19.72
C LEU A 239 4.91 11.75 -18.64
N ARG A 240 5.39 12.37 -17.57
CA ARG A 240 4.54 12.99 -16.55
C ARG A 240 3.64 14.07 -17.14
N ALA A 241 4.18 14.95 -17.97
CA ALA A 241 3.41 15.96 -18.67
C ALA A 241 2.38 15.34 -19.65
N ALA A 242 2.72 14.23 -20.32
CA ALA A 242 1.77 13.49 -21.14
C ALA A 242 0.62 12.89 -20.31
N ASN A 243 0.92 12.31 -19.16
CA ASN A 243 -0.07 11.79 -18.22
C ASN A 243 -1.03 12.91 -17.73
N GLU A 244 -0.50 14.09 -17.43
CA GLU A 244 -1.32 15.25 -17.02
C GLU A 244 -2.26 15.70 -18.13
N ARG A 245 -1.79 15.76 -19.39
CA ARG A 245 -2.67 16.08 -20.54
C ARG A 245 -3.76 15.04 -20.73
N PHE A 246 -3.44 13.76 -20.60
CA PHE A 246 -4.41 12.68 -20.65
C PHE A 246 -5.45 12.80 -19.52
N ALA A 247 -5.02 13.03 -18.30
CA ALA A 247 -5.92 13.20 -17.14
C ALA A 247 -6.85 14.42 -17.33
N ALA A 248 -6.33 15.53 -17.84
CA ALA A 248 -7.14 16.71 -18.14
C ALA A 248 -8.17 16.44 -19.24
N HIS A 249 -7.84 15.63 -20.24
CA HIS A 249 -8.79 15.23 -21.27
C HIS A 249 -9.89 14.33 -20.70
N VAL A 250 -9.54 13.31 -19.90
CA VAL A 250 -10.51 12.47 -19.21
C VAL A 250 -11.48 13.31 -18.36
N ALA A 251 -10.98 14.30 -17.64
CA ALA A 251 -11.82 15.21 -16.86
C ALA A 251 -12.82 16.00 -17.71
N ARG A 252 -12.44 16.39 -18.97
CA ARG A 252 -13.39 17.00 -19.90
C ARG A 252 -14.47 16.03 -20.37
N VAL A 253 -14.08 14.79 -20.66
CA VAL A 253 -15.03 13.71 -21.00
C VAL A 253 -16.01 13.47 -19.85
N GLU A 254 -15.53 13.35 -18.61
CA GLU A 254 -16.38 13.21 -17.41
C GLU A 254 -17.38 14.37 -17.29
N SER A 255 -16.88 15.61 -17.45
CA SER A 255 -17.71 16.82 -17.37
C SER A 255 -18.79 16.84 -18.44
N ARG A 256 -18.50 16.39 -19.65
CA ARG A 256 -19.46 16.30 -20.75
C ARG A 256 -20.51 15.22 -20.47
N ALA A 257 -20.09 14.01 -20.07
CA ALA A 257 -21.00 12.93 -19.74
C ALA A 257 -21.97 13.32 -18.59
N ALA A 258 -21.45 14.04 -17.57
CA ALA A 258 -22.26 14.56 -16.49
C ALA A 258 -23.33 15.57 -16.97
N LYS A 259 -22.99 16.45 -17.93
CA LYS A 259 -23.97 17.37 -18.55
C LYS A 259 -25.03 16.63 -19.34
N ASP A 260 -24.70 15.53 -19.97
CA ASP A 260 -25.61 14.67 -20.72
C ASP A 260 -26.45 13.76 -19.77
N GLY A 261 -26.20 13.82 -18.45
CA GLY A 261 -26.90 13.02 -17.42
C GLY A 261 -26.57 11.52 -17.51
N ARG A 262 -25.42 11.15 -18.08
CA ARG A 262 -25.00 9.76 -18.31
C ARG A 262 -23.74 9.41 -17.53
N SER A 263 -23.66 8.17 -17.06
CA SER A 263 -22.41 7.63 -16.53
C SER A 263 -21.49 7.20 -17.67
N LEU A 264 -20.18 7.25 -17.47
CA LEU A 264 -19.19 6.85 -18.49
C LEU A 264 -19.36 5.40 -18.94
N GLU A 265 -19.72 4.50 -18.03
CA GLU A 265 -19.93 3.09 -18.32
C GLU A 265 -21.10 2.85 -19.28
N SER A 266 -22.06 3.78 -19.34
CA SER A 266 -23.26 3.68 -20.17
C SER A 266 -23.02 3.94 -21.66
N TYR A 267 -21.85 4.48 -22.04
CA TYR A 267 -21.50 4.75 -23.43
C TYR A 267 -21.05 3.48 -24.15
N ALA A 268 -21.56 3.28 -25.38
CA ALA A 268 -20.99 2.28 -26.28
C ALA A 268 -19.58 2.70 -26.76
N PRO A 269 -18.71 1.79 -27.20
CA PRO A 269 -17.35 2.15 -27.64
C PRO A 269 -17.29 3.25 -28.69
N ASP A 270 -18.16 3.21 -29.69
CA ASP A 270 -18.22 4.23 -30.76
C ASP A 270 -18.77 5.58 -30.25
N GLU A 271 -19.66 5.58 -29.26
CA GLU A 271 -20.14 6.79 -28.61
C GLU A 271 -19.01 7.41 -27.76
N MET A 272 -18.28 6.59 -27.02
CA MET A 272 -17.14 7.04 -26.20
C MET A 272 -16.05 7.62 -27.07
N ARG A 273 -15.74 7.04 -28.22
CA ARG A 273 -14.78 7.59 -29.18
C ARG A 273 -15.21 8.96 -29.69
N ARG A 274 -16.47 9.12 -30.08
CA ARG A 274 -17.00 10.43 -30.49
C ARG A 274 -16.93 11.45 -29.37
N LEU A 275 -17.33 11.06 -28.15
CA LEU A 275 -17.26 11.94 -26.99
C LEU A 275 -15.83 12.38 -26.69
N TRP A 276 -14.86 11.47 -26.84
CA TRP A 276 -13.43 11.77 -26.71
C TRP A 276 -13.00 12.82 -27.74
N ASP A 277 -13.30 12.61 -29.03
CA ASP A 277 -12.92 13.52 -30.11
C ASP A 277 -13.57 14.91 -29.97
N GLU A 278 -14.82 14.98 -29.51
CA GLU A 278 -15.53 16.24 -29.27
C GLU A 278 -14.99 17.05 -28.09
N THR A 279 -14.26 16.41 -27.17
CA THR A 279 -13.71 17.01 -25.96
C THR A 279 -12.19 17.23 -26.00
N ALA A 280 -11.55 16.95 -27.13
CA ALA A 280 -10.11 17.08 -27.37
C ALA A 280 -9.57 18.51 -27.17
#